data_9287040cfea9b1f9bedbd850f0331d0b
#
_entry.id   9287040cfea9b1f9bedbd850f0331d0b
#
_cell.length_a   1.000
_cell.length_b   1.000
_cell.length_c   1.000
_cell.angle_alpha   90.00
_cell.angle_beta   90.00
_cell.angle_gamma   90.00
#
_symmetry.space_group_name_H-M   'P 1'
#
loop_
_entity.id
_entity.type
_entity.pdbx_description
1 polymer ?
#
loop_
_entity_poly.entity_id
_entity_poly.type
_entity_poly.pdbx_seq_one_letter_code
_entity_poly.pdbx_strand_id
1 'polypeptide(L)'
;MDRYKGIAIRYLRFLLSTLAGTAVDMCVLWLCSHYLFKGYYWGEYLLSPFISFECALLTNFAFAYYSVWRDRISAHTLRSFFRHYAGYNLSCTGTFLIKMGALLLIERFSGGWDVLICNILALCVSGIANFVLNEHVVFRKKNQS
;
A
#
# COMPACT_ATOMS: atom_id res chain seq x y z
N MET A 1 27.33 -1.58 -9.50
CA MET A 1 26.88 -0.25 -9.01
C MET A 1 25.55 0.18 -9.62
N ASP A 2 25.32 -0.05 -10.89
CA ASP A 2 24.06 0.38 -11.57
C ASP A 2 22.80 -0.40 -11.14
N ARG A 3 22.95 -1.67 -10.75
CA ARG A 3 21.84 -2.49 -10.27
C ARG A 3 21.24 -1.96 -8.97
N TYR A 4 22.05 -1.49 -8.04
CA TYR A 4 21.59 -0.93 -6.77
C TYR A 4 20.95 0.46 -6.95
N LYS A 5 21.46 1.26 -7.87
CA LYS A 5 20.84 2.55 -8.23
C LYS A 5 19.45 2.35 -8.81
N GLY A 6 19.26 1.35 -9.66
CA GLY A 6 17.94 1.02 -10.23
C GLY A 6 16.92 0.59 -9.17
N ILE A 7 17.34 -0.20 -8.17
CA ILE A 7 16.47 -0.61 -7.06
C ILE A 7 16.13 0.60 -6.16
N ALA A 8 17.12 1.43 -5.84
CA ALA A 8 16.92 2.61 -5.02
C ALA A 8 15.92 3.60 -5.66
N ILE A 9 16.03 3.84 -6.97
CA ILE A 9 15.11 4.72 -7.71
C ILE A 9 13.68 4.14 -7.71
N ARG A 10 13.53 2.83 -7.91
CA ARG A 10 12.20 2.17 -7.83
C ARG A 10 11.62 2.28 -6.44
N TYR A 11 12.41 2.07 -5.41
CA TYR A 11 11.96 2.21 -4.02
C TYR A 11 11.51 3.65 -3.72
N LEU A 12 12.27 4.65 -4.17
CA LEU A 12 11.90 6.06 -4.01
C LEU A 12 10.57 6.38 -4.71
N ARG A 13 10.39 5.92 -5.96
CA ARG A 13 9.12 6.09 -6.69
C ARG A 13 7.97 5.37 -6.00
N PHE A 14 8.22 4.19 -5.42
CA PHE A 14 7.23 3.46 -4.63
C PHE A 14 6.83 4.21 -3.36
N LEU A 15 7.78 4.80 -2.65
CA LEU A 15 7.49 5.67 -1.51
C LEU A 15 6.64 6.88 -1.90
N LEU A 16 6.94 7.52 -3.02
CA LEU A 16 6.13 8.64 -3.53
C LEU A 16 4.70 8.20 -3.87
N SER A 17 4.53 7.01 -4.45
CA SER A 17 3.19 6.46 -4.70
C SER A 17 2.42 6.22 -3.40
N THR A 18 3.10 5.74 -2.37
CA THR A 18 2.51 5.50 -1.04
C THR A 18 2.07 6.81 -0.39
N LEU A 19 2.85 7.87 -0.52
CA LEU A 19 2.46 9.20 -0.03
C LEU A 19 1.22 9.74 -0.75
N ALA A 20 1.14 9.56 -2.06
CA ALA A 20 -0.04 9.95 -2.84
C ALA A 20 -1.29 9.19 -2.39
N GLY A 21 -1.19 7.88 -2.17
CA GLY A 21 -2.29 7.09 -1.65
C GLY A 21 -2.70 7.46 -0.23
N THR A 22 -1.74 7.79 0.63
CA THR A 22 -2.04 8.28 1.99
C THR A 22 -2.83 9.59 1.95
N ALA A 23 -2.49 10.51 1.05
CA ALA A 23 -3.25 11.74 0.85
C ALA A 23 -4.69 11.46 0.39
N VAL A 24 -4.87 10.53 -0.55
CA VAL A 24 -6.20 10.08 -1.00
C VAL A 24 -6.98 9.41 0.13
N ASP A 25 -6.33 8.54 0.91
CA ASP A 25 -6.95 7.88 2.08
C ASP A 25 -7.52 8.91 3.06
N MET A 26 -6.72 9.88 3.45
CA MET A 26 -7.13 10.95 4.36
C MET A 26 -8.31 11.78 3.80
N CYS A 27 -8.23 12.16 2.53
CA CYS A 27 -9.30 12.92 1.89
C CYS A 27 -10.60 12.13 1.80
N VAL A 28 -10.54 10.88 1.35
CA VAL A 28 -11.74 10.02 1.19
C VAL A 28 -12.32 9.66 2.55
N LEU A 29 -11.47 9.35 3.54
CA LEU A 29 -11.89 9.06 4.90
C LEU A 29 -12.66 10.27 5.49
N TRP A 30 -12.10 11.46 5.33
CA TRP A 30 -12.75 12.69 5.81
C TRP A 30 -14.10 12.94 5.12
N LEU A 31 -14.15 12.80 3.79
CA LEU A 31 -15.40 12.97 3.02
C LEU A 31 -16.47 11.95 3.43
N CYS A 32 -16.09 10.67 3.52
CA CYS A 32 -17.02 9.62 3.89
C CYS A 32 -17.54 9.77 5.32
N SER A 33 -16.66 10.07 6.27
CA SER A 33 -17.05 10.18 7.67
C SER A 33 -17.91 11.43 7.97
N HIS A 34 -17.64 12.56 7.28
CA HIS A 34 -18.34 13.82 7.56
C HIS A 34 -19.60 14.04 6.72
N TYR A 35 -19.68 13.47 5.52
CA TYR A 35 -20.79 13.74 4.59
C TYR A 35 -21.65 12.51 4.32
N LEU A 36 -21.07 11.35 4.03
CA LEU A 36 -21.81 10.15 3.63
C LEU A 36 -22.39 9.38 4.82
N PHE A 37 -21.63 9.20 5.87
CA PHE A 37 -21.98 8.32 6.98
C PHE A 37 -22.10 9.05 8.33
N LYS A 38 -22.23 10.38 8.29
CA LYS A 38 -22.37 11.19 9.50
C LYS A 38 -23.51 10.71 10.37
N GLY A 39 -23.19 10.34 11.61
CA GLY A 39 -24.18 9.89 12.58
C GLY A 39 -24.54 8.39 12.49
N TYR A 40 -23.93 7.64 11.56
CA TYR A 40 -24.10 6.21 11.46
C TYR A 40 -22.80 5.51 11.89
N TYR A 41 -22.77 4.95 13.09
CA TYR A 41 -21.56 4.40 13.73
C TYR A 41 -20.79 3.40 12.84
N TRP A 42 -21.48 2.40 12.29
CA TRP A 42 -20.84 1.42 11.41
C TRP A 42 -20.35 2.00 10.09
N GLY A 43 -21.05 3.00 9.58
CA GLY A 43 -20.62 3.72 8.37
C GLY A 43 -19.37 4.55 8.62
N GLU A 44 -19.33 5.26 9.73
CA GLU A 44 -18.23 6.16 10.09
C GLU A 44 -16.95 5.40 10.46
N TYR A 45 -17.05 4.33 11.26
CA TYR A 45 -15.90 3.62 11.80
C TYR A 45 -15.50 2.35 11.04
N LEU A 46 -16.33 1.81 10.17
CA LEU A 46 -16.03 0.61 9.41
C LEU A 46 -16.03 0.85 7.89
N LEU A 47 -17.13 1.40 7.35
CA LEU A 47 -17.27 1.59 5.90
C LEU A 47 -16.39 2.72 5.37
N SER A 48 -16.29 3.85 6.07
CA SER A 48 -15.43 4.95 5.64
C SER A 48 -13.96 4.58 5.57
N PRO A 49 -13.35 3.94 6.60
CA PRO A 49 -11.99 3.46 6.52
C PRO A 49 -11.77 2.40 5.43
N PHE A 50 -12.75 1.51 5.20
CA PHE A 50 -12.65 0.51 4.14
C PHE A 50 -12.66 1.15 2.75
N ILE A 51 -13.59 2.08 2.50
CA ILE A 51 -13.67 2.78 1.21
C ILE A 51 -12.42 3.63 0.97
N SER A 52 -11.95 4.35 1.98
CA SER A 52 -10.75 5.17 1.86
C SER A 52 -9.51 4.32 1.58
N PHE A 53 -9.39 3.17 2.24
CA PHE A 53 -8.31 2.21 2.01
C PHE A 53 -8.31 1.68 0.58
N GLU A 54 -9.45 1.27 0.04
CA GLU A 54 -9.55 0.77 -1.34
C GLU A 54 -9.23 1.88 -2.36
N CYS A 55 -9.68 3.11 -2.15
CA CYS A 55 -9.33 4.26 -3.00
C CYS A 55 -7.82 4.56 -2.96
N ALA A 56 -7.23 4.56 -1.78
CA ALA A 56 -5.80 4.75 -1.60
C ALA A 56 -5.00 3.63 -2.28
N LEU A 57 -5.44 2.38 -2.11
CA LEU A 57 -4.81 1.21 -2.69
C LEU A 57 -4.81 1.28 -4.22
N LEU A 58 -5.94 1.63 -4.81
CA LEU A 58 -6.06 1.81 -6.26
C LEU A 58 -5.16 2.94 -6.77
N THR A 59 -5.07 4.05 -6.05
CA THR A 59 -4.20 5.19 -6.38
C THR A 59 -2.73 4.79 -6.32
N ASN A 60 -2.31 4.13 -5.24
CA ASN A 60 -0.96 3.61 -5.09
C ASN A 60 -0.60 2.64 -6.21
N PHE A 61 -1.50 1.72 -6.50
CA PHE A 61 -1.30 0.74 -7.56
C PHE A 61 -1.18 1.41 -8.94
N ALA A 62 -2.09 2.30 -9.29
CA ALA A 62 -2.05 2.98 -10.58
C ALA A 62 -0.73 3.75 -10.75
N PHE A 63 -0.29 4.47 -9.73
CA PHE A 63 0.97 5.19 -9.77
C PHE A 63 2.16 4.23 -9.91
N ALA A 64 2.18 3.16 -9.13
CA ALA A 64 3.24 2.16 -9.17
C ALA A 64 3.27 1.39 -10.51
N TYR A 65 2.12 1.06 -11.06
CA TYR A 65 1.97 0.37 -12.34
C TYR A 65 2.56 1.18 -13.50
N TYR A 66 2.30 2.49 -13.53
CA TYR A 66 2.76 3.36 -14.61
C TYR A 66 4.16 3.94 -14.40
N SER A 67 4.68 4.00 -13.17
CA SER A 67 5.96 4.66 -12.90
C SER A 67 7.04 3.74 -12.34
N VAL A 68 6.70 2.80 -11.46
CA VAL A 68 7.70 1.96 -10.79
C VAL A 68 8.04 0.72 -11.62
N TRP A 69 7.00 0.01 -12.10
CA TRP A 69 7.15 -1.28 -12.79
C TRP A 69 6.81 -1.22 -14.29
N ARG A 70 6.80 -0.02 -14.85
CA ARG A 70 6.52 0.19 -16.28
C ARG A 70 7.31 -0.74 -17.20
N ASP A 71 8.60 -0.94 -16.89
CA ASP A 71 9.51 -1.73 -17.71
C ASP A 71 9.27 -3.26 -17.62
N ARG A 72 8.43 -3.69 -16.69
CA ARG A 72 8.13 -5.12 -16.47
C ARG A 72 6.77 -5.54 -17.04
N ILE A 73 6.01 -4.60 -17.55
CA ILE A 73 4.68 -4.82 -18.09
C ILE A 73 4.78 -4.90 -19.59
N SER A 74 4.46 -6.07 -20.15
CA SER A 74 4.55 -6.32 -21.60
C SER A 74 3.41 -5.69 -22.40
N ALA A 75 2.24 -5.51 -21.79
CA ALA A 75 1.07 -4.93 -22.45
C ALA A 75 0.26 -4.09 -21.46
N HIS A 76 0.04 -2.82 -21.79
CA HIS A 76 -0.78 -1.88 -21.01
C HIS A 76 -2.26 -1.99 -21.42
N THR A 77 -2.87 -3.16 -21.20
CA THR A 77 -4.30 -3.39 -21.44
C THR A 77 -5.08 -3.37 -20.14
N LEU A 78 -6.38 -3.08 -20.19
CA LEU A 78 -7.26 -3.12 -19.01
C LEU A 78 -7.22 -4.49 -18.30
N ARG A 79 -7.19 -5.57 -19.09
CA ARG A 79 -7.08 -6.93 -18.54
C ARG A 79 -5.76 -7.13 -17.77
N SER A 80 -4.65 -6.64 -18.31
CA SER A 80 -3.34 -6.68 -17.64
C SER A 80 -3.36 -5.85 -16.37
N PHE A 81 -3.94 -4.64 -16.41
CA PHE A 81 -4.09 -3.76 -15.25
C PHE A 81 -4.84 -4.44 -14.11
N PHE A 82 -6.04 -4.97 -14.37
CA PHE A 82 -6.84 -5.62 -13.32
C PHE A 82 -6.22 -6.91 -12.78
N ARG A 83 -5.51 -7.67 -13.63
CA ARG A 83 -4.79 -8.85 -13.16
C ARG A 83 -3.66 -8.50 -12.20
N HIS A 84 -2.86 -7.49 -12.51
CA HIS A 84 -1.80 -7.01 -11.63
C HIS A 84 -2.38 -6.34 -10.38
N TYR A 85 -3.50 -5.63 -10.52
CA TYR A 85 -4.21 -5.03 -9.37
C TYR A 85 -4.71 -6.09 -8.38
N ALA A 86 -5.26 -7.18 -8.86
CA ALA A 86 -5.68 -8.29 -7.98
C ALA A 86 -4.50 -8.88 -7.20
N GLY A 87 -3.35 -9.09 -7.84
CA GLY A 87 -2.13 -9.53 -7.18
C GLY A 87 -1.60 -8.51 -6.16
N TYR A 88 -1.65 -7.23 -6.52
CA TYR A 88 -1.25 -6.14 -5.64
C TYR A 88 -2.16 -6.03 -4.40
N ASN A 89 -3.47 -6.12 -4.59
CA ASN A 89 -4.46 -6.10 -3.50
C ASN A 89 -4.23 -7.27 -2.54
N LEU A 90 -4.01 -8.47 -3.06
CA LEU A 90 -3.68 -9.65 -2.23
C LEU A 90 -2.37 -9.46 -1.44
N SER A 91 -1.35 -8.89 -2.08
CA SER A 91 -0.06 -8.55 -1.45
C SER A 91 -0.26 -7.52 -0.33
N CYS A 92 -1.06 -6.48 -0.57
CA CYS A 92 -1.38 -5.46 0.43
C CYS A 92 -2.17 -6.01 1.61
N THR A 93 -3.07 -6.94 1.39
CA THR A 93 -3.77 -7.64 2.47
C THR A 93 -2.77 -8.41 3.34
N GLY A 94 -1.83 -9.12 2.75
CA GLY A 94 -0.75 -9.80 3.47
C GLY A 94 0.12 -8.83 4.28
N THR A 95 0.51 -7.72 3.69
CA THR A 95 1.31 -6.69 4.39
C THR A 95 0.54 -5.95 5.46
N PHE A 96 -0.77 -5.80 5.30
CA PHE A 96 -1.64 -5.27 6.35
C PHE A 96 -1.64 -6.18 7.59
N LEU A 97 -1.72 -7.49 7.40
CA LEU A 97 -1.60 -8.46 8.50
C LEU A 97 -0.23 -8.39 9.18
N ILE A 98 0.85 -8.25 8.40
CA ILE A 98 2.21 -8.04 8.93
C ILE A 98 2.28 -6.74 9.73
N LYS A 99 1.70 -5.66 9.22
CA LYS A 99 1.60 -4.37 9.93
C LYS A 99 0.90 -4.51 11.27
N MET A 100 -0.26 -5.16 11.30
CA MET A 100 -1.02 -5.38 12.53
C MET A 100 -0.24 -6.21 13.54
N GLY A 101 0.40 -7.29 13.09
CA GLY A 101 1.28 -8.10 13.92
C GLY A 101 2.46 -7.31 14.49
N ALA A 102 3.13 -6.52 13.65
CA ALA A 102 4.23 -5.66 14.06
C ALA A 102 3.78 -4.59 15.06
N LEU A 103 2.64 -3.94 14.83
CA LEU A 103 2.07 -2.94 15.75
C LEU A 103 1.84 -3.55 17.14
N LEU A 104 1.17 -4.69 17.21
CA LEU A 104 0.87 -5.38 18.47
C LEU A 104 2.15 -5.82 19.20
N LEU A 105 3.14 -6.31 18.47
CA LEU A 105 4.44 -6.67 19.05
C LEU A 105 5.18 -5.46 19.58
N ILE A 106 5.26 -4.38 18.83
CA ILE A 106 5.94 -3.14 19.25
C ILE A 106 5.23 -2.55 20.47
N GLU A 107 3.91 -2.50 20.48
CA GLU A 107 3.12 -2.02 21.62
C GLU A 107 3.41 -2.85 22.87
N ARG A 108 3.44 -4.18 22.74
CA ARG A 108 3.69 -5.10 23.86
C ARG A 108 5.10 -4.98 24.43
N PHE A 109 6.11 -4.78 23.59
CA PHE A 109 7.52 -4.71 24.01
C PHE A 109 7.98 -3.29 24.38
N SER A 110 7.31 -2.26 23.90
CA SER A 110 7.69 -0.86 24.15
C SER A 110 7.30 -0.34 25.53
N GLY A 111 6.46 -1.06 26.27
CA GLY A 111 6.12 -0.71 27.64
C GLY A 111 5.37 0.61 27.80
N GLY A 112 4.60 1.04 26.79
CA GLY A 112 3.76 2.23 26.88
C GLY A 112 4.16 3.38 25.93
N TRP A 113 4.83 3.08 24.85
CA TRP A 113 5.06 4.06 23.78
C TRP A 113 3.73 4.50 23.16
N ASP A 114 3.71 5.75 22.69
CA ASP A 114 2.56 6.29 21.99
C ASP A 114 2.22 5.41 20.78
N VAL A 115 0.93 5.14 20.62
CA VAL A 115 0.38 4.35 19.49
C VAL A 115 0.82 4.90 18.13
N LEU A 116 0.98 6.22 18.01
CA LEU A 116 1.45 6.85 16.77
C LEU A 116 2.88 6.44 16.42
N ILE A 117 3.77 6.36 17.39
CA ILE A 117 5.16 5.92 17.18
C ILE A 117 5.19 4.46 16.79
N CYS A 118 4.44 3.62 17.49
CA CYS A 118 4.31 2.19 17.16
C CYS A 118 3.74 1.99 15.76
N ASN A 119 2.75 2.78 15.36
CA ASN A 119 2.17 2.73 14.02
C ASN A 119 3.14 3.16 12.93
N ILE A 120 3.93 4.20 13.14
CA ILE A 120 4.97 4.65 12.19
C ILE A 120 6.00 3.55 11.97
N LEU A 121 6.50 2.92 13.04
CA LEU A 121 7.44 1.81 12.95
C LEU A 121 6.83 0.60 12.24
N ALA A 122 5.58 0.24 12.55
CA ALA A 122 4.86 -0.83 11.88
C ALA A 122 4.63 -0.53 10.40
N LEU A 123 4.36 0.72 10.03
CA LEU A 123 4.25 1.16 8.64
C LEU A 123 5.58 1.04 7.89
N CYS A 124 6.70 1.37 8.50
CA CYS A 124 8.02 1.17 7.90
C CYS A 124 8.29 -0.31 7.60
N VAL A 125 8.03 -1.18 8.57
CA VAL A 125 8.21 -2.64 8.39
C VAL A 125 7.30 -3.17 7.28
N SER A 126 6.02 -2.82 7.31
CA SER A 126 5.05 -3.28 6.30
C SER A 126 5.33 -2.70 4.92
N GLY A 127 5.82 -1.45 4.84
CA GLY A 127 6.18 -0.80 3.59
C GLY A 127 7.34 -1.52 2.88
N ILE A 128 8.37 -1.91 3.61
CA ILE A 128 9.49 -2.70 3.08
C ILE A 128 8.99 -4.06 2.62
N ALA A 129 8.19 -4.76 3.44
CA ALA A 129 7.61 -6.06 3.09
C ALA A 129 6.72 -5.95 1.84
N ASN A 130 5.89 -4.92 1.75
CA ASN A 130 5.04 -4.66 0.59
C ASN A 130 5.86 -4.41 -0.68
N PHE A 131 6.93 -3.60 -0.59
CA PHE A 131 7.82 -3.37 -1.73
C PHE A 131 8.47 -4.66 -2.22
N VAL A 132 9.02 -5.46 -1.30
CA VAL A 132 9.68 -6.74 -1.63
C VAL A 132 8.69 -7.72 -2.26
N LEU A 133 7.49 -7.84 -1.70
CA LEU A 133 6.44 -8.71 -2.27
C LEU A 133 6.03 -8.26 -3.67
N ASN A 134 5.83 -6.97 -3.89
CA ASN A 134 5.47 -6.45 -5.22
C ASN A 134 6.60 -6.63 -6.22
N GLU A 135 7.85 -6.38 -5.83
CA GLU A 135 9.01 -6.55 -6.70
C GLU A 135 9.19 -8.01 -7.15
N HIS A 136 9.00 -8.98 -6.26
CA HIS A 136 9.32 -10.38 -6.50
C HIS A 136 8.11 -11.24 -6.90
N VAL A 137 6.91 -10.86 -6.49
CA VAL A 137 5.69 -11.67 -6.70
C VAL A 137 4.81 -11.06 -7.78
N VAL A 138 4.38 -9.81 -7.58
CA VAL A 138 3.38 -9.18 -8.46
C VAL A 138 3.99 -8.78 -9.79
N PHE A 139 5.18 -8.18 -9.77
CA PHE A 139 5.86 -7.66 -10.95
C PHE A 139 7.14 -8.45 -11.27
N ARG A 140 7.12 -9.75 -11.03
CA ARG A 140 8.22 -10.64 -11.36
C ARG A 140 8.51 -10.56 -12.85
N LYS A 141 9.76 -10.28 -13.20
CA LYS A 141 10.23 -10.33 -14.58
C LYS A 141 10.10 -11.77 -15.06
N LYS A 142 9.20 -12.01 -16.03
CA LYS A 142 9.08 -13.31 -16.67
C LYS A 142 10.41 -13.57 -17.39
N ASN A 143 11.21 -14.50 -16.91
CA ASN A 143 12.34 -14.98 -17.67
C ASN A 143 11.77 -15.53 -18.98
N GLN A 144 12.04 -14.86 -20.08
CA GLN A 144 11.87 -15.45 -21.39
C GLN A 144 12.97 -16.51 -21.54
N SER A 145 12.62 -17.72 -21.21
CA SER A 145 13.36 -18.89 -21.68
C SER A 145 12.86 -19.26 -23.05
#